data_bc9365b1f0f5afaaaf88ffea20eb7f29
#
_entry.id   bc9365b1f0f5afaaaf88ffea20eb7f29
#
_cell.length_a   1.000
_cell.length_b   1.000
_cell.length_c   1.000
_cell.angle_alpha   90.00
_cell.angle_beta   90.00
_cell.angle_gamma   90.00
#
_symmetry.space_group_name_H-M   'P 1'
#
loop_
_entity.id
_entity.type
_entity.pdbx_description
1 polymer ?
#
loop_
_entity_poly.entity_id
_entity_poly.type
_entity_poly.pdbx_seq_one_letter_code
_entity_poly.pdbx_strand_id
1 'polypeptide(L)'
;MEINAAAAWLNSTFGNLDVSVALAVHKLYDMAGGFFTPFFEVISFFGKGGICLILLSLALLFFKKTRRFGTAMCIGLAIGALITNCCLKIVIARPRPYVDQNGILYQLWLLVGQNVESDKSFPSGHTTAAFASMVPLFILGNKRWSWTALLFAFTMGIARIYLVVHYTSDVIGGLIVGTFAGIIAVIIAKKLPQKWYELDFYKRKSSQPPDSLSA
;
A
#
# COMPACT_ATOMS: atom_id res chain seq x y z
N MET A 1 -2.69 26.59 12.14
CA MET A 1 -3.63 25.56 11.66
C MET A 1 -4.09 24.79 12.89
N GLU A 2 -5.37 24.83 13.22
CA GLU A 2 -5.88 24.05 14.36
C GLU A 2 -5.81 22.56 14.03
N ILE A 3 -5.13 21.82 14.89
CA ILE A 3 -5.00 20.37 14.80
C ILE A 3 -6.20 19.77 15.53
N ASN A 4 -6.93 18.85 14.91
CA ASN A 4 -8.07 18.22 15.58
C ASN A 4 -7.62 17.30 16.76
N ALA A 5 -8.55 16.97 17.65
CA ALA A 5 -8.26 16.22 18.88
C ALA A 5 -7.60 14.85 18.60
N ALA A 6 -8.00 14.15 17.54
CA ALA A 6 -7.44 12.86 17.18
C ALA A 6 -5.98 12.97 16.70
N ALA A 7 -5.68 13.98 15.89
CA ALA A 7 -4.32 14.25 15.44
C ALA A 7 -3.44 14.72 16.61
N ALA A 8 -3.98 15.56 17.50
CA ALA A 8 -3.28 16.00 18.72
C ALA A 8 -2.95 14.81 19.63
N TRP A 9 -3.88 13.91 19.83
CA TRP A 9 -3.66 12.67 20.59
C TRP A 9 -2.55 11.81 19.97
N LEU A 10 -2.55 11.60 18.64
CA LEU A 10 -1.49 10.87 17.97
C LEU A 10 -0.12 11.52 18.18
N ASN A 11 -0.05 12.85 18.05
CA ASN A 11 1.20 13.59 18.24
C ASN A 11 1.72 13.50 19.69
N SER A 12 0.84 13.61 20.69
CA SER A 12 1.23 13.51 22.10
C SER A 12 1.64 12.10 22.51
N THR A 13 0.95 11.07 21.96
CA THR A 13 1.18 9.68 22.35
C THR A 13 2.40 9.09 21.63
N PHE A 14 2.56 9.37 20.34
CA PHE A 14 3.57 8.73 19.50
C PHE A 14 4.71 9.67 19.07
N GLY A 15 4.71 10.94 19.46
CA GLY A 15 5.70 11.92 19.01
C GLY A 15 7.15 11.51 19.26
N ASN A 16 7.45 10.96 20.43
CA ASN A 16 8.79 10.45 20.73
C ASN A 16 9.19 9.28 19.86
N LEU A 17 8.27 8.32 19.63
CA LEU A 17 8.49 7.18 18.73
C LEU A 17 8.71 7.67 17.30
N ASP A 18 7.86 8.58 16.82
CA ASP A 18 7.89 9.10 15.46
C ASP A 18 9.24 9.77 15.16
N VAL A 19 9.73 10.61 16.08
CA VAL A 19 11.03 11.29 15.95
C VAL A 19 12.19 10.30 16.08
N SER A 20 12.18 9.43 17.09
CA SER A 20 13.28 8.50 17.36
C SER A 20 13.51 7.53 16.20
N VAL A 21 12.43 6.98 15.62
CA VAL A 21 12.54 6.06 14.49
C VAL A 21 12.94 6.82 13.22
N ALA A 22 12.41 8.01 12.99
CA ALA A 22 12.82 8.83 11.84
C ALA A 22 14.32 9.13 11.89
N LEU A 23 14.85 9.55 13.05
CA LEU A 23 16.29 9.77 13.26
C LEU A 23 17.10 8.49 13.06
N ALA A 24 16.61 7.34 13.56
CA ALA A 24 17.30 6.06 13.37
C ALA A 24 17.37 5.65 11.90
N VAL A 25 16.28 5.83 11.15
CA VAL A 25 16.24 5.55 9.70
C VAL A 25 17.10 6.56 8.94
N HIS A 26 17.15 7.83 9.37
CA HIS A 26 17.93 8.87 8.72
C HIS A 26 19.45 8.64 8.86
N LYS A 27 19.92 7.86 9.85
CA LYS A 27 21.33 7.43 9.90
C LYS A 27 21.79 6.73 8.62
N LEU A 28 20.90 6.10 7.87
CA LEU A 28 21.23 5.56 6.55
C LEU A 28 21.64 6.66 5.56
N TYR A 29 21.02 7.84 5.66
CA TYR A 29 21.41 9.00 4.87
C TYR A 29 22.79 9.51 5.31
N ASP A 30 23.01 9.68 6.60
CA ASP A 30 24.27 10.19 7.16
C ASP A 30 25.45 9.27 6.82
N MET A 31 25.25 7.94 6.93
CA MET A 31 26.30 6.94 6.65
C MET A 31 26.65 6.83 5.18
N ALA A 32 25.70 7.07 4.28
CA ALA A 32 25.84 6.82 2.85
C ALA A 32 25.72 8.09 1.97
N GLY A 33 25.68 9.30 2.56
CA GLY A 33 25.59 10.56 1.83
C GLY A 33 24.42 10.63 0.87
N GLY A 34 23.26 10.08 1.25
CA GLY A 34 22.07 10.08 0.41
C GLY A 34 22.01 8.99 -0.69
N PHE A 35 23.00 8.09 -0.76
CA PHE A 35 23.05 7.01 -1.78
C PHE A 35 21.76 6.18 -1.87
N PHE A 36 21.08 5.94 -0.75
CA PHE A 36 19.84 5.18 -0.72
C PHE A 36 18.59 5.98 -1.09
N THR A 37 18.67 7.31 -1.24
CA THR A 37 17.50 8.13 -1.56
C THR A 37 16.82 7.71 -2.86
N PRO A 38 17.52 7.53 -4.00
CA PRO A 38 16.88 7.07 -5.23
C PRO A 38 16.20 5.70 -5.10
N PHE A 39 16.78 4.79 -4.32
CA PHE A 39 16.16 3.49 -4.06
C PHE A 39 14.82 3.64 -3.34
N PHE A 40 14.75 4.44 -2.29
CA PHE A 40 13.50 4.65 -1.55
C PHE A 40 12.48 5.47 -2.35
N GLU A 41 12.91 6.37 -3.22
CA GLU A 41 12.03 7.07 -4.16
C GLU A 41 11.40 6.10 -5.17
N VAL A 42 12.19 5.19 -5.75
CA VAL A 42 11.67 4.15 -6.65
C VAL A 42 10.67 3.24 -5.94
N ILE A 43 10.99 2.77 -4.73
CA ILE A 43 10.05 1.97 -3.93
C ILE A 43 8.77 2.76 -3.68
N SER A 44 8.88 4.02 -3.28
CA SER A 44 7.74 4.90 -3.04
C SER A 44 6.88 5.10 -4.29
N PHE A 45 7.50 5.23 -5.47
CA PHE A 45 6.79 5.36 -6.74
C PHE A 45 5.84 4.20 -7.00
N PHE A 46 6.22 2.96 -6.70
CA PHE A 46 5.34 1.79 -6.84
C PHE A 46 4.10 1.84 -5.94
N GLY A 47 4.14 2.59 -4.85
CA GLY A 47 3.00 2.82 -3.97
C GLY A 47 2.13 4.02 -4.32
N LYS A 48 2.59 4.90 -5.24
CA LYS A 48 1.92 6.16 -5.56
C LYS A 48 0.50 5.94 -6.09
N GLY A 49 -0.49 6.43 -5.32
CA GLY A 49 -1.91 6.20 -5.63
C GLY A 49 -2.34 4.73 -5.70
N GLY A 50 -1.47 3.78 -5.34
CA GLY A 50 -1.70 2.34 -5.50
C GLY A 50 -1.72 1.86 -6.96
N ILE A 51 -1.41 2.73 -7.93
CA ILE A 51 -1.62 2.46 -9.38
C ILE A 51 -0.87 1.21 -9.82
N CYS A 52 0.42 1.08 -9.51
CA CYS A 52 1.20 -0.10 -9.92
C CYS A 52 0.64 -1.39 -9.29
N LEU A 53 0.18 -1.33 -8.04
CA LEU A 53 -0.41 -2.48 -7.35
C LEU A 53 -1.79 -2.84 -7.92
N ILE A 54 -2.59 -1.84 -8.32
CA ILE A 54 -3.86 -2.04 -9.04
C ILE A 54 -3.58 -2.70 -10.40
N LEU A 55 -2.66 -2.16 -11.19
CA LEU A 55 -2.30 -2.74 -12.49
C LEU A 55 -1.79 -4.17 -12.36
N LEU A 56 -0.93 -4.45 -11.38
CA LEU A 56 -0.48 -5.80 -11.08
C LEU A 56 -1.66 -6.72 -10.74
N SER A 57 -2.56 -6.27 -9.86
CA SER A 57 -3.72 -7.07 -9.46
C SER A 57 -4.65 -7.37 -10.63
N LEU A 58 -4.89 -6.39 -11.50
CA LEU A 58 -5.67 -6.56 -12.73
C LEU A 58 -4.98 -7.51 -13.71
N ALA A 59 -3.67 -7.38 -13.92
CA ALA A 59 -2.91 -8.29 -14.77
C ALA A 59 -3.03 -9.76 -14.30
N LEU A 60 -2.95 -9.98 -12.97
CA LEU A 60 -3.12 -11.33 -12.39
C LEU A 60 -4.53 -11.91 -12.57
N LEU A 61 -5.56 -11.08 -12.78
CA LEU A 61 -6.92 -11.54 -13.08
C LEU A 61 -7.05 -12.22 -14.44
N PHE A 62 -6.26 -11.83 -15.42
CA PHE A 62 -6.37 -12.38 -16.79
C PHE A 62 -6.00 -13.86 -16.87
N PHE A 63 -5.08 -14.32 -16.03
CA PHE A 63 -4.59 -15.71 -16.10
C PHE A 63 -5.29 -16.58 -15.05
N LYS A 64 -5.85 -17.71 -15.47
CA LYS A 64 -6.56 -18.67 -14.60
C LYS A 64 -5.72 -19.07 -13.37
N LYS A 65 -4.42 -19.31 -13.54
CA LYS A 65 -3.50 -19.74 -12.47
C LYS A 65 -3.28 -18.67 -11.39
N THR A 66 -3.34 -17.39 -11.76
CA THR A 66 -3.05 -16.27 -10.86
C THR A 66 -4.29 -15.47 -10.48
N ARG A 67 -5.44 -15.76 -11.07
CA ARG A 67 -6.71 -15.02 -10.87
C ARG A 67 -7.10 -14.92 -9.39
N ARG A 68 -6.87 -15.98 -8.62
CA ARG A 68 -7.16 -15.98 -7.19
C ARG A 68 -6.36 -14.92 -6.44
N PHE A 69 -5.09 -14.75 -6.79
CA PHE A 69 -4.24 -13.69 -6.24
C PHE A 69 -4.75 -12.31 -6.66
N GLY A 70 -4.95 -12.10 -7.97
CA GLY A 70 -5.46 -10.83 -8.50
C GLY A 70 -6.79 -10.42 -7.85
N THR A 71 -7.73 -11.37 -7.72
CA THR A 71 -9.02 -11.11 -7.05
C THR A 71 -8.83 -10.67 -5.61
N ALA A 72 -8.02 -11.39 -4.83
CA ALA A 72 -7.79 -11.04 -3.43
C ALA A 72 -7.07 -9.69 -3.29
N MET A 73 -6.09 -9.40 -4.16
CA MET A 73 -5.39 -8.12 -4.18
C MET A 73 -6.35 -6.96 -4.51
N CYS A 74 -7.20 -7.09 -5.55
CA CYS A 74 -8.18 -6.07 -5.91
C CYS A 74 -9.14 -5.75 -4.75
N ILE A 75 -9.67 -6.79 -4.10
CA ILE A 75 -10.57 -6.64 -2.95
C ILE A 75 -9.83 -5.96 -1.78
N GLY A 76 -8.60 -6.40 -1.49
CA GLY A 76 -7.79 -5.83 -0.42
C GLY A 76 -7.48 -4.34 -0.65
N LEU A 77 -7.06 -3.99 -1.86
CA LEU A 77 -6.82 -2.59 -2.26
C LEU A 77 -8.09 -1.73 -2.13
N ALA A 78 -9.24 -2.24 -2.56
CA ALA A 78 -10.52 -1.53 -2.45
C ALA A 78 -10.91 -1.29 -0.98
N ILE A 79 -10.84 -2.32 -0.12
CA ILE A 79 -11.14 -2.20 1.31
C ILE A 79 -10.13 -1.25 1.98
N GLY A 80 -8.84 -1.42 1.73
CA GLY A 80 -7.79 -0.57 2.28
C GLY A 80 -7.95 0.90 1.89
N ALA A 81 -8.26 1.18 0.62
CA ALA A 81 -8.52 2.52 0.12
C ALA A 81 -9.77 3.15 0.77
N LEU A 82 -10.84 2.38 0.91
CA LEU A 82 -12.07 2.84 1.55
C LEU A 82 -11.82 3.25 3.00
N ILE A 83 -11.19 2.39 3.79
CA ILE A 83 -10.89 2.67 5.20
C ILE A 83 -9.92 3.85 5.33
N THR A 84 -8.86 3.87 4.53
CA THR A 84 -7.82 4.90 4.63
C THR A 84 -8.30 6.24 4.11
N ASN A 85 -8.77 6.32 2.85
CA ASN A 85 -9.01 7.60 2.18
C ASN A 85 -10.41 8.16 2.47
N CYS A 86 -11.43 7.31 2.55
CA CYS A 86 -12.81 7.77 2.77
C CYS A 86 -13.18 7.91 4.25
N CYS A 87 -12.44 7.25 5.17
CA CYS A 87 -12.74 7.31 6.60
C CYS A 87 -11.61 7.97 7.39
N LEU A 88 -10.48 7.29 7.58
CA LEU A 88 -9.49 7.69 8.57
C LEU A 88 -8.78 9.01 8.23
N LYS A 89 -8.42 9.26 6.98
CA LYS A 89 -7.78 10.53 6.59
C LYS A 89 -8.67 11.74 6.81
N ILE A 90 -9.98 11.58 6.59
CA ILE A 90 -10.96 12.65 6.78
C ILE A 90 -11.15 12.92 8.27
N VAL A 91 -11.34 11.86 9.07
CA VAL A 91 -11.63 11.96 10.50
C VAL A 91 -10.42 12.47 11.30
N ILE A 92 -9.22 11.93 11.02
CA ILE A 92 -8.01 12.25 11.81
C ILE A 92 -7.34 13.52 11.31
N ALA A 93 -7.34 13.73 9.99
CA ALA A 93 -6.82 14.94 9.33
C ALA A 93 -5.41 15.39 9.81
N ARG A 94 -4.53 14.45 10.17
CA ARG A 94 -3.19 14.71 10.70
C ARG A 94 -2.33 15.47 9.67
N PRO A 95 -1.69 16.59 10.03
CA PRO A 95 -0.71 17.26 9.17
C PRO A 95 0.52 16.38 8.95
N ARG A 96 1.23 16.62 7.84
CA ARG A 96 2.45 15.90 7.50
C ARG A 96 3.65 16.31 8.34
N PRO A 97 4.69 15.45 8.51
CA PRO A 97 5.88 15.75 9.29
C PRO A 97 6.60 17.04 8.87
N TYR A 98 6.61 17.32 7.57
CA TYR A 98 7.31 18.48 7.00
C TYR A 98 6.50 19.79 7.06
N VAL A 99 5.29 19.79 7.61
CA VAL A 99 4.47 21.02 7.74
C VAL A 99 4.97 21.92 8.86
N ASP A 100 5.51 21.33 9.94
CA ASP A 100 6.14 22.09 11.02
C ASP A 100 7.58 22.45 10.67
N GLN A 101 7.76 23.64 10.10
CA GLN A 101 9.07 24.13 9.64
C GLN A 101 10.11 24.32 10.75
N ASN A 102 9.68 24.43 12.01
CA ASN A 102 10.56 24.53 13.16
C ASN A 102 10.95 23.15 13.75
N GLY A 103 10.27 22.09 13.30
CA GLY A 103 10.49 20.74 13.79
C GLY A 103 11.72 20.06 13.17
N ILE A 104 12.32 19.13 13.92
CA ILE A 104 13.47 18.34 13.44
C ILE A 104 13.11 17.54 12.17
N LEU A 105 11.89 17.05 12.05
CA LEU A 105 11.45 16.27 10.88
C LEU A 105 11.45 17.10 9.60
N TYR A 106 11.16 18.39 9.68
CA TYR A 106 11.29 19.29 8.51
C TYR A 106 12.74 19.39 8.04
N GLN A 107 13.70 19.48 8.98
CA GLN A 107 15.12 19.55 8.62
C GLN A 107 15.59 18.26 7.94
N LEU A 108 15.14 17.10 8.41
CA LEU A 108 15.43 15.82 7.76
C LEU A 108 14.80 15.74 6.36
N TRP A 109 13.55 16.22 6.20
CA TRP A 109 12.84 16.23 4.92
C TRP A 109 13.56 17.07 3.85
N LEU A 110 14.19 18.18 4.24
CA LEU A 110 15.00 19.01 3.31
C LEU A 110 16.18 18.24 2.70
N LEU A 111 16.67 17.21 3.36
CA LEU A 111 17.82 16.40 2.91
C LEU A 111 17.42 15.26 1.94
N VAL A 112 16.16 14.80 1.95
CA VAL A 112 15.74 13.56 1.30
C VAL A 112 14.74 13.77 0.14
N GLY A 113 14.97 14.76 -0.70
CA GLY A 113 14.23 14.93 -1.97
C GLY A 113 12.97 15.80 -1.89
N GLN A 114 12.58 16.29 -0.72
CA GLN A 114 11.51 17.28 -0.52
C GLN A 114 10.18 16.92 -1.19
N ASN A 115 9.82 15.63 -1.16
CA ASN A 115 8.58 15.15 -1.75
C ASN A 115 7.36 15.72 -1.02
N VAL A 116 6.43 16.33 -1.76
CA VAL A 116 5.19 16.88 -1.24
C VAL A 116 4.01 16.00 -1.63
N GLU A 117 3.18 15.68 -0.66
CA GLU A 117 1.94 14.93 -0.83
C GLU A 117 0.73 15.83 -0.59
N SER A 118 -0.31 15.70 -1.40
CA SER A 118 -1.47 16.60 -1.36
C SER A 118 -2.51 16.26 -0.29
N ASP A 119 -2.41 15.08 0.32
CA ASP A 119 -3.39 14.55 1.27
C ASP A 119 -2.87 14.50 2.72
N LYS A 120 -3.74 14.10 3.66
CA LYS A 120 -3.43 14.01 5.09
C LYS A 120 -2.49 12.85 5.40
N SER A 121 -1.77 12.97 6.55
CA SER A 121 -0.70 12.04 6.90
C SER A 121 -1.20 10.67 7.38
N PHE A 122 -2.19 10.61 8.27
CA PHE A 122 -2.62 9.36 8.91
C PHE A 122 -3.86 8.74 8.25
N PRO A 123 -3.85 7.42 8.04
CA PRO A 123 -2.70 6.53 7.99
C PRO A 123 -1.97 6.61 6.65
N SER A 124 -0.77 5.99 6.55
CA SER A 124 0.00 5.96 5.31
C SER A 124 -0.71 5.16 4.21
N GLY A 125 -1.16 5.86 3.16
CA GLY A 125 -1.84 5.24 2.02
C GLY A 125 -0.95 4.27 1.23
N HIS A 126 0.33 4.59 1.04
CA HIS A 126 1.31 3.73 0.41
C HIS A 126 1.49 2.41 1.17
N THR A 127 1.66 2.51 2.49
CA THR A 127 1.79 1.33 3.36
C THR A 127 0.51 0.51 3.38
N THR A 128 -0.66 1.16 3.47
CA THR A 128 -1.96 0.47 3.40
C THR A 128 -2.10 -0.31 2.09
N ALA A 129 -1.83 0.32 0.95
CA ALA A 129 -1.95 -0.34 -0.36
C ALA A 129 -0.95 -1.50 -0.49
N ALA A 130 0.29 -1.32 -0.03
CA ALA A 130 1.30 -2.36 -0.05
C ALA A 130 0.86 -3.59 0.78
N PHE A 131 0.47 -3.41 2.03
CA PHE A 131 0.03 -4.53 2.86
C PHE A 131 -1.29 -5.13 2.38
N ALA A 132 -2.26 -4.33 1.96
CA ALA A 132 -3.55 -4.80 1.44
C ALA A 132 -3.42 -5.70 0.20
N SER A 133 -2.39 -5.47 -0.61
CA SER A 133 -2.10 -6.29 -1.80
C SER A 133 -1.11 -7.43 -1.54
N MET A 134 -0.09 -7.22 -0.72
CA MET A 134 0.97 -8.21 -0.50
C MET A 134 0.60 -9.29 0.51
N VAL A 135 -0.24 -8.99 1.52
CA VAL A 135 -0.75 -10.00 2.47
C VAL A 135 -1.53 -11.11 1.76
N PRO A 136 -2.45 -10.84 0.82
CA PRO A 136 -3.05 -11.88 -0.01
C PRO A 136 -2.04 -12.75 -0.75
N LEU A 137 -1.00 -12.16 -1.35
CA LEU A 137 0.06 -12.93 -2.02
C LEU A 137 0.80 -13.83 -1.04
N PHE A 138 1.10 -13.33 0.16
CA PHE A 138 1.73 -14.12 1.21
C PHE A 138 0.85 -15.29 1.66
N ILE A 139 -0.43 -15.05 1.93
CA ILE A 139 -1.34 -16.06 2.48
C ILE A 139 -1.64 -17.16 1.45
N LEU A 140 -1.90 -16.79 0.20
CA LEU A 140 -2.30 -17.70 -0.87
C LEU A 140 -1.10 -18.35 -1.59
N GLY A 141 0.07 -17.73 -1.54
CA GLY A 141 1.26 -18.15 -2.25
C GLY A 141 2.05 -19.28 -1.58
N ASN A 142 3.02 -19.81 -2.33
CA ASN A 142 3.98 -20.78 -1.81
C ASN A 142 4.92 -20.08 -0.81
N LYS A 143 4.96 -20.58 0.43
CA LYS A 143 5.72 -19.98 1.55
C LYS A 143 7.22 -19.86 1.28
N ARG A 144 7.77 -20.64 0.37
CA ARG A 144 9.17 -20.53 -0.03
C ARG A 144 9.50 -19.15 -0.65
N TRP A 145 8.54 -18.53 -1.35
CA TRP A 145 8.78 -17.28 -2.08
C TRP A 145 7.85 -16.14 -1.66
N SER A 146 6.64 -16.46 -1.15
CA SER A 146 5.63 -15.43 -0.89
C SER A 146 5.99 -14.47 0.25
N TRP A 147 6.98 -14.77 1.09
CA TRP A 147 7.50 -13.85 2.10
C TRP A 147 8.14 -12.59 1.49
N THR A 148 8.62 -12.67 0.23
CA THR A 148 9.18 -11.50 -0.47
C THR A 148 8.12 -10.41 -0.70
N ALA A 149 6.84 -10.79 -0.79
CA ALA A 149 5.75 -9.83 -0.85
C ALA A 149 5.66 -8.99 0.43
N LEU A 150 5.80 -9.62 1.60
CA LEU A 150 5.84 -8.88 2.87
C LEU A 150 7.09 -8.03 2.99
N LEU A 151 8.24 -8.52 2.52
CA LEU A 151 9.47 -7.72 2.49
C LEU A 151 9.26 -6.43 1.68
N PHE A 152 8.64 -6.51 0.51
CA PHE A 152 8.29 -5.32 -0.29
C PHE A 152 7.36 -4.36 0.50
N ALA A 153 6.33 -4.89 1.17
CA ALA A 153 5.40 -4.06 1.93
C ALA A 153 6.08 -3.35 3.12
N PHE A 154 6.99 -4.04 3.83
CA PHE A 154 7.79 -3.42 4.90
C PHE A 154 8.77 -2.38 4.35
N THR A 155 9.46 -2.68 3.25
CA THR A 155 10.36 -1.72 2.59
C THR A 155 9.60 -0.46 2.13
N MET A 156 8.36 -0.62 1.65
CA MET A 156 7.47 0.51 1.35
C MET A 156 7.25 1.39 2.60
N GLY A 157 6.93 0.79 3.74
CA GLY A 157 6.75 1.53 5.00
C GLY A 157 8.02 2.29 5.41
N ILE A 158 9.17 1.62 5.36
CA ILE A 158 10.49 2.24 5.65
C ILE A 158 10.77 3.40 4.70
N ALA A 159 10.47 3.25 3.41
CA ALA A 159 10.65 4.30 2.42
C ALA A 159 9.86 5.58 2.77
N ARG A 160 8.65 5.43 3.32
CA ARG A 160 7.83 6.59 3.72
C ARG A 160 8.39 7.31 4.96
N ILE A 161 9.03 6.58 5.88
CA ILE A 161 9.73 7.16 7.03
C ILE A 161 11.04 7.82 6.58
N TYR A 162 11.84 7.15 5.73
CA TYR A 162 13.09 7.67 5.20
C TYR A 162 12.90 8.99 4.44
N LEU A 163 11.88 9.06 3.58
CA LEU A 163 11.54 10.28 2.82
C LEU A 163 10.82 11.35 3.67
N VAL A 164 10.61 11.08 4.96
CA VAL A 164 9.99 11.98 5.95
C VAL A 164 8.62 12.53 5.50
N VAL A 165 7.87 11.77 4.74
CA VAL A 165 6.52 12.14 4.27
C VAL A 165 5.41 11.58 5.14
N HIS A 166 5.75 10.65 6.04
CA HIS A 166 4.88 10.06 7.06
C HIS A 166 5.61 9.89 8.38
N TYR A 167 4.86 10.01 9.46
CA TYR A 167 5.31 9.59 10.78
C TYR A 167 5.37 8.06 10.87
N THR A 168 6.18 7.54 11.80
CA THR A 168 6.25 6.09 12.07
C THR A 168 4.89 5.52 12.45
N SER A 169 4.15 6.24 13.28
CA SER A 169 2.79 5.85 13.69
C SER A 169 1.79 5.83 12.53
N ASP A 170 1.95 6.67 11.50
CA ASP A 170 1.14 6.61 10.28
C ASP A 170 1.42 5.32 9.49
N VAL A 171 2.69 4.91 9.44
CA VAL A 171 3.13 3.68 8.78
C VAL A 171 2.58 2.46 9.52
N ILE A 172 2.65 2.45 10.85
CA ILE A 172 2.05 1.40 11.70
C ILE A 172 0.53 1.33 11.47
N GLY A 173 -0.16 2.48 11.45
CA GLY A 173 -1.58 2.55 11.13
C GLY A 173 -1.89 1.97 9.75
N GLY A 174 -1.09 2.31 8.73
CA GLY A 174 -1.21 1.78 7.38
C GLY A 174 -0.97 0.27 7.30
N LEU A 175 0.02 -0.25 8.06
CA LEU A 175 0.30 -1.67 8.19
C LEU A 175 -0.91 -2.43 8.78
N ILE A 176 -1.48 -1.92 9.86
CA ILE A 176 -2.64 -2.53 10.53
C ILE A 176 -3.84 -2.56 9.57
N VAL A 177 -4.20 -1.42 8.98
CA VAL A 177 -5.34 -1.31 8.05
C VAL A 177 -5.12 -2.19 6.82
N GLY A 178 -3.93 -2.15 6.21
CA GLY A 178 -3.60 -2.93 5.03
C GLY A 178 -3.62 -4.44 5.29
N THR A 179 -3.05 -4.87 6.43
CA THR A 179 -3.08 -6.29 6.83
C THR A 179 -4.51 -6.77 7.06
N PHE A 180 -5.31 -6.01 7.78
CA PHE A 180 -6.73 -6.31 8.01
C PHE A 180 -7.49 -6.42 6.68
N ALA A 181 -7.33 -5.44 5.79
CA ALA A 181 -7.95 -5.44 4.46
C ALA A 181 -7.52 -6.66 3.64
N GLY A 182 -6.23 -7.00 3.66
CA GLY A 182 -5.68 -8.17 2.95
C GLY A 182 -6.22 -9.50 3.48
N ILE A 183 -6.36 -9.66 4.79
CA ILE A 183 -6.94 -10.87 5.41
C ILE A 183 -8.42 -11.02 5.01
N ILE A 184 -9.22 -9.96 5.15
CA ILE A 184 -10.63 -9.95 4.73
C ILE A 184 -10.76 -10.28 3.26
N ALA A 185 -9.89 -9.70 2.41
CA ALA A 185 -9.87 -9.99 0.97
C ALA A 185 -9.63 -11.47 0.67
N VAL A 186 -8.73 -12.13 1.38
CA VAL A 186 -8.49 -13.59 1.23
C VAL A 186 -9.71 -14.40 1.65
N ILE A 187 -10.38 -14.01 2.74
CA ILE A 187 -11.61 -14.69 3.21
C ILE A 187 -12.70 -14.57 2.15
N ILE A 188 -12.91 -13.38 1.59
CA ILE A 188 -13.91 -13.15 0.53
C ILE A 188 -13.53 -13.94 -0.73
N ALA A 189 -12.26 -13.84 -1.18
CA ALA A 189 -11.80 -14.55 -2.36
C ALA A 189 -11.95 -16.08 -2.24
N LYS A 190 -11.75 -16.66 -1.05
CA LYS A 190 -11.97 -18.09 -0.83
C LYS A 190 -13.45 -18.51 -0.90
N LYS A 191 -14.39 -17.59 -0.66
CA LYS A 191 -15.84 -17.85 -0.72
C LYS A 191 -16.43 -17.65 -2.13
N LEU A 192 -15.68 -17.08 -3.06
CA LEU A 192 -16.16 -16.91 -4.42
C LEU A 192 -16.32 -18.25 -5.12
N PRO A 193 -17.35 -18.40 -6.00
CA PRO A 193 -17.60 -19.66 -6.72
C PRO A 193 -16.41 -20.07 -7.57
N GLN A 194 -16.11 -21.37 -7.62
CA GLN A 194 -15.02 -21.93 -8.44
C GLN A 194 -15.16 -21.51 -9.92
N LYS A 195 -16.39 -21.40 -10.44
CA LYS A 195 -16.69 -20.94 -11.79
C LYS A 195 -16.01 -19.59 -12.12
N TRP A 196 -15.89 -18.67 -11.14
CA TRP A 196 -15.19 -17.40 -11.33
C TRP A 196 -13.72 -17.60 -11.70
N TYR A 197 -13.05 -18.55 -11.06
CA TYR A 197 -11.63 -18.82 -11.28
C TYR A 197 -11.35 -19.63 -12.57
N GLU A 198 -12.36 -20.29 -13.11
CA GLU A 198 -12.31 -21.10 -14.32
C GLU A 198 -12.72 -20.35 -15.59
N LEU A 199 -13.25 -19.13 -15.49
CA LEU A 199 -13.65 -18.32 -16.64
C LEU A 199 -12.49 -18.21 -17.66
N ASP A 200 -12.82 -18.41 -18.93
CA ASP A 200 -11.88 -18.25 -20.01
C ASP A 200 -12.17 -16.99 -20.80
N PHE A 201 -11.39 -15.92 -20.53
CA PHE A 201 -11.54 -14.64 -21.22
C PHE A 201 -11.06 -14.69 -22.69
N TYR A 202 -10.33 -15.76 -23.07
CA TYR A 202 -9.77 -15.93 -24.41
C TYR A 202 -10.58 -16.89 -25.30
N LYS A 203 -11.62 -17.57 -24.79
CA LYS A 203 -12.51 -18.39 -25.65
C LYS A 203 -13.30 -17.46 -26.55
N ARG A 204 -12.82 -17.24 -27.77
CA ARG A 204 -13.68 -16.83 -28.89
C ARG A 204 -14.86 -17.80 -28.94
N LYS A 205 -16.11 -17.29 -28.95
CA LYS A 205 -17.26 -18.07 -29.36
C LYS A 205 -16.87 -18.68 -30.75
N SER A 206 -16.66 -19.97 -30.81
CA SER A 206 -16.62 -20.64 -32.09
C SER A 206 -17.98 -20.37 -32.71
N SER A 207 -18.01 -19.60 -33.79
CA SER A 207 -19.17 -19.52 -34.68
C SER A 207 -19.46 -20.96 -35.10
N GLN A 208 -20.58 -21.52 -34.62
CA GLN A 208 -21.12 -22.71 -35.24
C GLN A 208 -21.33 -22.37 -36.70
N PRO A 209 -20.88 -23.20 -37.65
CA PRO A 209 -21.26 -23.05 -39.03
C PRO A 209 -22.78 -23.13 -39.10
N PRO A 210 -23.45 -22.33 -39.95
CA PRO A 210 -24.88 -22.46 -40.16
C PRO A 210 -25.19 -23.90 -40.58
N ASP A 211 -26.16 -24.52 -39.91
CA ASP A 211 -26.68 -25.81 -40.27
C ASP A 211 -26.94 -25.84 -41.79
N SER A 212 -26.23 -26.69 -42.48
CA SER A 212 -26.48 -26.96 -43.88
C SER A 212 -27.93 -27.42 -44.02
N LEU A 213 -28.74 -26.59 -44.64
CA LEU A 213 -30.07 -26.93 -45.12
C LEU A 213 -29.93 -28.22 -45.93
N SER A 214 -30.37 -29.32 -45.35
CA SER A 214 -30.64 -30.56 -46.11
C SER A 214 -31.90 -30.34 -46.93
N ALA A 215 -31.70 -30.27 -48.21
CA ALA A 215 -32.77 -30.41 -49.20
C ALA A 215 -33.27 -31.85 -49.25
#